data_bb94fa6f6ace0aae234925b3d2caf939
#
_entry.id   bb94fa6f6ace0aae234925b3d2caf939
#
_cell.length_a   1.000
_cell.length_b   1.000
_cell.length_c   1.000
_cell.angle_alpha   90.00
_cell.angle_beta   90.00
_cell.angle_gamma   90.00
#
_symmetry.space_group_name_H-M   'P 1'
#
loop_
_entity.id
_entity.type
_entity.pdbx_description
1 polymer ?
#
loop_
_entity_poly.entity_id
_entity_poly.type
_entity_poly.pdbx_seq_one_letter_code
_entity_poly.pdbx_strand_id
1 'polypeptide(L)'
;MNWDDLRFVLALHRHGSVGAAARALKVDPSTIGRRIAALEGELGAQLVVRQPDGMKLTDAGREAFLAAEAVAARLDELAKKIGGVAEVPRGHVRVSATDGFATLLYGGLAALREDYPEIIVDLHVSSNSVDLARGEADIAIRAFRETRGDLVTRKVADVGWSLYAASSYLARKPFAFEGCRLDGHDIIGFADVASRTPGARWLEEHAAGATVVLRATSTTAAMNAARAGMGIAVVPCFTSDASVQRIMPKIVATSEVFLVTTADGKATARVRIVCNALANLFEKEKKVLAG
;
A
#
# COMPACT_ATOMS: atom_id res chain seq x y z
N MET A 1 15.74 -20.05 -24.41
CA MET A 1 14.55 -19.89 -23.53
C MET A 1 13.32 -19.61 -24.40
N ASN A 2 12.30 -20.43 -24.28
CA ASN A 2 11.02 -20.14 -24.95
C ASN A 2 10.18 -19.23 -24.03
N TRP A 3 10.02 -17.95 -24.42
CA TRP A 3 9.27 -16.97 -23.62
C TRP A 3 7.81 -17.40 -23.38
N ASP A 4 7.21 -18.23 -24.26
CA ASP A 4 5.86 -18.76 -24.07
C ASP A 4 5.75 -19.63 -22.80
N ASP A 5 6.86 -20.21 -22.33
CA ASP A 5 6.86 -21.02 -21.11
C ASP A 5 6.67 -20.17 -19.83
N LEU A 6 7.03 -18.88 -19.85
CA LEU A 6 6.79 -17.96 -18.75
C LEU A 6 5.28 -17.80 -18.44
N ARG A 7 4.39 -17.92 -19.43
CA ARG A 7 2.94 -17.83 -19.20
C ARG A 7 2.41 -18.95 -18.30
N PHE A 8 3.10 -20.09 -18.23
CA PHE A 8 2.72 -21.20 -17.36
C PHE A 8 3.04 -20.91 -15.89
N VAL A 9 4.17 -20.25 -15.62
CA VAL A 9 4.53 -19.76 -14.28
C VAL A 9 3.52 -18.70 -13.84
N LEU A 10 3.19 -17.76 -14.73
CA LEU A 10 2.19 -16.71 -14.49
C LEU A 10 0.82 -17.29 -14.16
N ALA A 11 0.33 -18.24 -14.96
CA ALA A 11 -0.96 -18.87 -14.75
C ALA A 11 -1.00 -19.70 -13.46
N LEU A 12 0.09 -20.43 -13.15
CA LEU A 12 0.16 -21.22 -11.93
C LEU A 12 0.07 -20.34 -10.68
N HIS A 13 0.80 -19.22 -10.67
CA HIS A 13 0.75 -18.28 -9.55
C HIS A 13 -0.62 -17.63 -9.40
N ARG A 14 -1.21 -17.14 -10.51
CA ARG A 14 -2.52 -16.46 -10.51
C ARG A 14 -3.68 -17.36 -10.09
N HIS A 15 -3.63 -18.64 -10.44
CA HIS A 15 -4.73 -19.57 -10.20
C HIS A 15 -4.49 -20.55 -9.03
N GLY A 16 -3.31 -20.52 -8.41
CA GLY A 16 -2.96 -21.24 -7.18
C GLY A 16 -2.85 -22.76 -7.32
N SER A 17 -3.27 -23.37 -8.46
CA SER A 17 -3.17 -24.81 -8.67
C SER A 17 -2.95 -25.17 -10.14
N VAL A 18 -2.29 -26.31 -10.39
CA VAL A 18 -2.04 -26.84 -11.74
C VAL A 18 -3.34 -27.03 -12.51
N GLY A 19 -4.38 -27.59 -11.88
CA GLY A 19 -5.67 -27.82 -12.53
C GLY A 19 -6.40 -26.52 -12.91
N ALA A 20 -6.35 -25.50 -12.06
CA ALA A 20 -6.94 -24.19 -12.35
C ALA A 20 -6.17 -23.45 -13.45
N ALA A 21 -4.83 -23.47 -13.39
CA ALA A 21 -3.98 -22.90 -14.43
C ALA A 21 -4.19 -23.59 -15.80
N ALA A 22 -4.30 -24.92 -15.82
CA ALA A 22 -4.57 -25.69 -17.03
C ALA A 22 -5.91 -25.33 -17.69
N ARG A 23 -6.98 -25.19 -16.89
CA ARG A 23 -8.27 -24.70 -17.38
C ARG A 23 -8.18 -23.29 -17.96
N ALA A 24 -7.49 -22.39 -17.28
CA ALA A 24 -7.31 -21.00 -17.73
C ALA A 24 -6.55 -20.93 -19.07
N LEU A 25 -5.51 -21.75 -19.23
CA LEU A 25 -4.70 -21.79 -20.44
C LEU A 25 -5.29 -22.75 -21.54
N LYS A 26 -6.38 -23.46 -21.24
CA LYS A 26 -7.02 -24.46 -22.13
C LYS A 26 -6.03 -25.55 -22.59
N VAL A 27 -5.24 -26.08 -21.65
CA VAL A 27 -4.27 -27.13 -21.87
C VAL A 27 -4.47 -28.30 -20.89
N ASP A 28 -3.85 -29.45 -21.17
CA ASP A 28 -3.84 -30.56 -20.23
C ASP A 28 -3.00 -30.20 -18.97
N PRO A 29 -3.42 -30.63 -17.75
CA PRO A 29 -2.66 -30.38 -16.51
C PRO A 29 -1.20 -30.86 -16.56
N SER A 30 -0.90 -31.96 -17.26
CA SER A 30 0.46 -32.47 -17.44
C SER A 30 1.35 -31.50 -18.24
N THR A 31 0.74 -30.72 -19.14
CA THR A 31 1.45 -29.69 -19.92
C THR A 31 2.02 -28.60 -19.04
N ILE A 32 1.30 -28.16 -17.98
CA ILE A 32 1.79 -27.15 -17.03
C ILE A 32 3.11 -27.59 -16.41
N GLY A 33 3.12 -28.81 -15.80
CA GLY A 33 4.31 -29.34 -15.16
C GLY A 33 5.49 -29.50 -16.13
N ARG A 34 5.23 -30.05 -17.32
CA ARG A 34 6.27 -30.26 -18.34
C ARG A 34 6.89 -28.94 -18.83
N ARG A 35 6.08 -27.90 -19.04
CA ARG A 35 6.55 -26.59 -19.51
C ARG A 35 7.34 -25.86 -18.44
N ILE A 36 6.89 -25.92 -17.19
CA ILE A 36 7.65 -25.35 -16.07
C ILE A 36 8.98 -26.09 -15.90
N ALA A 37 8.99 -27.43 -15.92
CA ALA A 37 10.23 -28.19 -15.81
C ALA A 37 11.21 -27.91 -16.97
N ALA A 38 10.71 -27.70 -18.19
CA ALA A 38 11.55 -27.29 -19.32
C ALA A 38 12.19 -25.91 -19.08
N LEU A 39 11.43 -24.94 -18.57
CA LEU A 39 11.94 -23.61 -18.24
C LEU A 39 12.95 -23.66 -17.09
N GLU A 40 12.69 -24.45 -16.04
CA GLU A 40 13.63 -24.70 -14.94
C GLU A 40 14.95 -25.28 -15.43
N GLY A 41 14.87 -26.24 -16.35
CA GLY A 41 16.06 -26.84 -16.98
C GLY A 41 16.88 -25.82 -17.78
N GLU A 42 16.24 -24.95 -18.53
CA GLU A 42 16.93 -23.89 -19.30
C GLU A 42 17.53 -22.79 -18.40
N LEU A 43 16.85 -22.45 -17.32
CA LEU A 43 17.33 -21.41 -16.39
C LEU A 43 18.32 -21.95 -15.35
N GLY A 44 18.45 -23.30 -15.23
CA GLY A 44 19.27 -23.92 -14.20
C GLY A 44 18.82 -23.66 -12.77
N ALA A 45 17.54 -23.30 -12.57
CA ALA A 45 16.98 -22.94 -11.27
C ALA A 45 15.57 -23.50 -11.12
N GLN A 46 15.23 -23.98 -9.92
CA GLN A 46 13.89 -24.41 -9.58
C GLN A 46 12.99 -23.19 -9.33
N LEU A 47 11.87 -23.09 -10.06
CA LEU A 47 10.94 -21.97 -9.98
C LEU A 47 9.76 -22.26 -9.04
N VAL A 48 9.40 -23.53 -8.89
CA VAL A 48 8.21 -23.95 -8.15
C VAL A 48 8.56 -25.09 -7.19
N VAL A 49 8.05 -25.00 -5.96
CA VAL A 49 8.16 -26.07 -4.96
C VAL A 49 6.77 -26.56 -4.57
N ARG A 50 6.64 -27.89 -4.42
CA ARG A 50 5.42 -28.51 -3.96
C ARG A 50 5.36 -28.45 -2.43
N GLN A 51 4.24 -27.95 -1.89
CA GLN A 51 3.96 -27.92 -0.45
C GLN A 51 2.63 -28.64 -0.17
N PRO A 52 2.34 -29.02 1.08
CA PRO A 52 1.08 -29.70 1.43
C PRO A 52 -0.18 -28.89 1.06
N ASP A 53 -0.08 -27.57 1.06
CA ASP A 53 -1.13 -26.60 0.72
C ASP A 53 -1.13 -26.18 -0.76
N GLY A 54 -0.28 -26.79 -1.63
CA GLY A 54 -0.23 -26.51 -3.04
C GLY A 54 1.18 -26.28 -3.58
N MET A 55 1.27 -25.52 -4.67
CA MET A 55 2.56 -25.15 -5.28
C MET A 55 2.89 -23.70 -4.96
N LYS A 56 4.12 -23.44 -4.50
CA LYS A 56 4.64 -22.10 -4.20
C LYS A 56 5.83 -21.75 -5.07
N LEU A 57 5.96 -20.48 -5.40
CA LEU A 57 7.13 -19.96 -6.10
C LEU A 57 8.34 -19.91 -5.15
N THR A 58 9.50 -20.30 -5.67
CA THR A 58 10.81 -20.00 -5.08
C THR A 58 11.17 -18.52 -5.27
N ASP A 59 12.31 -18.07 -4.78
CA ASP A 59 12.82 -16.73 -5.10
C ASP A 59 13.06 -16.56 -6.59
N ALA A 60 13.69 -17.55 -7.25
CA ALA A 60 13.85 -17.59 -8.71
C ALA A 60 12.49 -17.63 -9.43
N GLY A 61 11.50 -18.34 -8.87
CA GLY A 61 10.14 -18.38 -9.39
C GLY A 61 9.42 -17.03 -9.29
N ARG A 62 9.67 -16.26 -8.24
CA ARG A 62 9.16 -14.89 -8.11
C ARG A 62 9.74 -13.95 -9.16
N GLU A 63 11.04 -14.04 -9.42
CA GLU A 63 11.69 -13.27 -10.49
C GLU A 63 11.13 -13.65 -11.87
N ALA A 64 10.98 -14.95 -12.14
CA ALA A 64 10.37 -15.44 -13.39
C ALA A 64 8.91 -14.97 -13.55
N PHE A 65 8.13 -14.97 -12.46
CA PHE A 65 6.77 -14.44 -12.45
C PHE A 65 6.74 -12.95 -12.79
N LEU A 66 7.59 -12.14 -12.17
CA LEU A 66 7.68 -10.69 -12.43
C LEU A 66 8.07 -10.41 -13.88
N ALA A 67 9.03 -11.17 -14.41
CA ALA A 67 9.42 -11.09 -15.83
C ALA A 67 8.25 -11.47 -16.75
N ALA A 68 7.51 -12.53 -16.42
CA ALA A 68 6.32 -12.95 -17.17
C ALA A 68 5.21 -11.89 -17.18
N GLU A 69 4.97 -11.24 -16.05
CA GLU A 69 4.01 -10.11 -15.96
C GLU A 69 4.44 -8.93 -16.83
N ALA A 70 5.72 -8.55 -16.79
CA ALA A 70 6.24 -7.47 -17.62
C ALA A 70 6.09 -7.78 -19.12
N VAL A 71 6.40 -9.00 -19.56
CA VAL A 71 6.22 -9.44 -20.95
C VAL A 71 4.75 -9.42 -21.35
N ALA A 72 3.85 -9.96 -20.52
CA ALA A 72 2.42 -9.96 -20.80
C ALA A 72 1.88 -8.52 -20.96
N ALA A 73 2.28 -7.60 -20.09
CA ALA A 73 1.90 -6.20 -20.18
C ALA A 73 2.39 -5.52 -21.47
N ARG A 74 3.61 -5.84 -21.92
CA ARG A 74 4.16 -5.31 -23.18
C ARG A 74 3.46 -5.87 -24.42
N LEU A 75 3.07 -7.14 -24.40
CA LEU A 75 2.29 -7.74 -25.48
C LEU A 75 0.89 -7.15 -25.56
N ASP A 76 0.23 -6.92 -24.43
CA ASP A 76 -1.05 -6.23 -24.35
C ASP A 76 -0.93 -4.80 -24.90
N GLU A 77 0.14 -4.08 -24.56
CA GLU A 77 0.40 -2.74 -25.09
C GLU A 77 0.63 -2.75 -26.61
N LEU A 78 1.37 -3.73 -27.11
CA LEU A 78 1.61 -3.91 -28.54
C LEU A 78 0.31 -4.22 -29.28
N ALA A 79 -0.51 -5.13 -28.75
CA ALA A 79 -1.81 -5.48 -29.31
C ALA A 79 -2.73 -4.24 -29.42
N LYS A 80 -2.70 -3.36 -28.41
CA LYS A 80 -3.43 -2.08 -28.41
C LYS A 80 -2.93 -1.12 -29.48
N LYS A 81 -1.61 -1.00 -29.64
CA LYS A 81 -1.02 -0.12 -30.68
C LYS A 81 -1.36 -0.58 -32.10
N ILE A 82 -1.46 -1.89 -32.31
CA ILE A 82 -1.75 -2.48 -33.63
C ILE A 82 -3.25 -2.56 -33.91
N GLY A 83 -4.05 -2.90 -32.89
CA GLY A 83 -5.47 -3.25 -33.07
C GLY A 83 -6.45 -2.09 -33.11
N GLY A 84 -6.08 -0.86 -32.72
CA GLY A 84 -6.95 0.34 -32.77
C GLY A 84 -8.24 0.26 -31.93
N VAL A 85 -8.45 -0.82 -31.19
CA VAL A 85 -9.65 -1.04 -30.35
C VAL A 85 -9.36 -0.54 -28.95
N ALA A 86 -10.18 0.36 -28.45
CA ALA A 86 -10.19 0.76 -27.05
C ALA A 86 -10.56 -0.45 -26.19
N GLU A 87 -9.57 -1.20 -25.72
CA GLU A 87 -9.80 -2.32 -24.81
C GLU A 87 -10.32 -1.80 -23.46
N VAL A 88 -11.35 -2.46 -22.94
CA VAL A 88 -11.81 -2.21 -21.57
C VAL A 88 -10.65 -2.49 -20.62
N PRO A 89 -10.24 -1.51 -19.80
CA PRO A 89 -9.11 -1.68 -18.88
C PRO A 89 -9.40 -2.79 -17.87
N ARG A 90 -8.54 -3.82 -17.81
CA ARG A 90 -8.76 -5.02 -17.00
C ARG A 90 -7.45 -5.55 -16.40
N GLY A 91 -7.60 -6.38 -15.36
CA GLY A 91 -6.49 -7.08 -14.71
C GLY A 91 -6.08 -6.45 -13.39
N HIS A 92 -4.99 -6.96 -12.81
CA HIS A 92 -4.53 -6.61 -11.47
C HIS A 92 -3.70 -5.34 -11.47
N VAL A 93 -3.86 -4.53 -10.40
CA VAL A 93 -3.01 -3.38 -10.08
C VAL A 93 -2.64 -3.47 -8.59
N ARG A 94 -1.36 -3.64 -8.31
CA ARG A 94 -0.83 -3.74 -6.95
C ARG A 94 -0.57 -2.35 -6.39
N VAL A 95 -1.28 -2.00 -5.32
CA VAL A 95 -1.16 -0.72 -4.62
C VAL A 95 -0.57 -0.96 -3.25
N SER A 96 0.55 -0.31 -2.93
CA SER A 96 1.14 -0.34 -1.59
C SER A 96 0.83 0.93 -0.83
N ALA A 97 0.32 0.79 0.39
CA ALA A 97 0.04 1.91 1.29
C ALA A 97 0.33 1.52 2.74
N THR A 98 0.53 2.53 3.61
CA THR A 98 0.52 2.27 5.05
C THR A 98 -0.92 2.07 5.53
N ASP A 99 -1.08 1.45 6.69
CA ASP A 99 -2.39 1.16 7.29
C ASP A 99 -3.26 2.41 7.50
N GLY A 100 -2.67 3.55 7.88
CA GLY A 100 -3.38 4.82 8.01
C GLY A 100 -4.04 5.24 6.70
N PHE A 101 -3.32 5.16 5.58
CA PHE A 101 -3.89 5.50 4.27
C PHE A 101 -4.86 4.45 3.74
N ALA A 102 -4.68 3.16 4.07
CA ALA A 102 -5.55 2.11 3.57
C ALA A 102 -7.03 2.39 3.84
N THR A 103 -7.35 2.89 5.04
CA THR A 103 -8.74 3.26 5.42
C THR A 103 -9.31 4.35 4.51
N LEU A 104 -8.50 5.35 4.15
CA LEU A 104 -8.91 6.43 3.24
C LEU A 104 -9.20 5.91 1.83
N LEU A 105 -8.44 4.91 1.36
CA LEU A 105 -8.54 4.44 -0.02
C LEU A 105 -9.85 3.71 -0.34
N TYR A 106 -10.49 3.07 0.64
CA TYR A 106 -11.65 2.20 0.38
C TYR A 106 -12.78 2.92 -0.35
N GLY A 107 -13.10 4.16 0.00
CA GLY A 107 -14.14 4.94 -0.68
C GLY A 107 -13.82 5.20 -2.15
N GLY A 108 -12.57 5.55 -2.46
CA GLY A 108 -12.12 5.78 -3.84
C GLY A 108 -12.02 4.49 -4.65
N LEU A 109 -11.62 3.39 -4.02
CA LEU A 109 -11.56 2.07 -4.65
C LEU A 109 -12.95 1.51 -4.92
N ALA A 110 -13.94 1.78 -4.06
CA ALA A 110 -15.33 1.42 -4.30
C ALA A 110 -15.87 2.13 -5.56
N ALA A 111 -15.69 3.45 -5.67
CA ALA A 111 -16.08 4.20 -6.86
C ALA A 111 -15.34 3.72 -8.13
N LEU A 112 -14.04 3.46 -8.03
CA LEU A 112 -13.27 2.87 -9.15
C LEU A 112 -13.86 1.55 -9.63
N ARG A 113 -14.35 0.71 -8.71
CA ARG A 113 -14.96 -0.58 -9.02
C ARG A 113 -16.25 -0.45 -9.83
N GLU A 114 -17.03 0.61 -9.60
CA GLU A 114 -18.26 0.88 -10.37
C GLU A 114 -17.91 1.26 -11.82
N ASP A 115 -16.90 2.13 -12.02
CA ASP A 115 -16.49 2.60 -13.35
C ASP A 115 -15.69 1.54 -14.13
N TYR A 116 -14.88 0.72 -13.44
CA TYR A 116 -13.94 -0.23 -14.03
C TYR A 116 -14.01 -1.60 -13.34
N PRO A 117 -15.10 -2.36 -13.51
CA PRO A 117 -15.35 -3.61 -12.78
C PRO A 117 -14.34 -4.73 -13.08
N GLU A 118 -13.61 -4.65 -14.19
CA GLU A 118 -12.58 -5.63 -14.56
C GLU A 118 -11.18 -5.29 -14.03
N ILE A 119 -11.00 -4.15 -13.37
CA ILE A 119 -9.77 -3.83 -12.63
C ILE A 119 -9.86 -4.40 -11.22
N ILE A 120 -8.89 -5.22 -10.86
CA ILE A 120 -8.73 -5.76 -9.51
C ILE A 120 -7.55 -5.03 -8.85
N VAL A 121 -7.80 -4.39 -7.70
CA VAL A 121 -6.73 -3.75 -6.92
C VAL A 121 -6.28 -4.68 -5.82
N ASP A 122 -5.00 -5.08 -5.88
CA ASP A 122 -4.34 -5.84 -4.82
C ASP A 122 -3.70 -4.84 -3.85
N LEU A 123 -4.38 -4.55 -2.73
CA LEU A 123 -3.92 -3.57 -1.75
C LEU A 123 -2.99 -4.22 -0.72
N HIS A 124 -1.71 -3.88 -0.80
CA HIS A 124 -0.67 -4.29 0.14
C HIS A 124 -0.52 -3.25 1.24
N VAL A 125 -1.03 -3.58 2.43
CA VAL A 125 -0.92 -2.71 3.60
C VAL A 125 0.33 -3.07 4.39
N SER A 126 1.34 -2.19 4.35
CA SER A 126 2.62 -2.40 5.04
C SER A 126 3.28 -1.08 5.38
N SER A 127 3.89 -1.00 6.56
CA SER A 127 4.76 0.11 6.94
C SER A 127 6.16 0.02 6.31
N ASN A 128 6.53 -1.14 5.77
CA ASN A 128 7.80 -1.33 5.08
C ASN A 128 7.73 -0.76 3.67
N SER A 129 8.85 -0.21 3.21
CA SER A 129 8.98 0.24 1.83
C SER A 129 9.00 -0.96 0.90
N VAL A 130 8.12 -0.98 -0.11
CA VAL A 130 8.16 -1.95 -1.22
C VAL A 130 9.04 -1.39 -2.34
N ASP A 131 9.72 -2.28 -3.05
CA ASP A 131 10.57 -1.93 -4.18
C ASP A 131 9.75 -1.94 -5.48
N LEU A 132 9.36 -0.74 -5.93
CA LEU A 132 8.63 -0.57 -7.20
C LEU A 132 9.46 -0.97 -8.42
N ALA A 133 10.79 -0.78 -8.37
CA ALA A 133 11.66 -1.13 -9.48
C ALA A 133 11.74 -2.66 -9.67
N ARG A 134 11.58 -3.42 -8.59
CA ARG A 134 11.47 -4.88 -8.62
C ARG A 134 10.06 -5.39 -8.88
N GLY A 135 9.11 -4.49 -9.12
CA GLY A 135 7.74 -4.86 -9.40
C GLY A 135 6.96 -5.43 -8.21
N GLU A 136 7.37 -5.15 -6.96
CA GLU A 136 6.62 -5.58 -5.77
C GLU A 136 5.27 -4.88 -5.66
N ALA A 137 5.14 -3.67 -6.22
CA ALA A 137 3.88 -2.97 -6.42
C ALA A 137 3.93 -2.14 -7.72
N ASP A 138 2.76 -1.79 -8.26
CA ASP A 138 2.62 -0.94 -9.45
C ASP A 138 2.49 0.54 -9.05
N ILE A 139 1.88 0.79 -7.88
CA ILE A 139 1.68 2.12 -7.30
C ILE A 139 2.03 2.04 -5.82
N ALA A 140 2.74 3.04 -5.31
CA ALA A 140 2.97 3.20 -3.88
C ALA A 140 2.49 4.56 -3.38
N ILE A 141 1.85 4.58 -2.20
CA ILE A 141 1.50 5.79 -1.47
C ILE A 141 2.55 5.99 -0.39
N ARG A 142 3.26 7.12 -0.44
CA ARG A 142 4.39 7.41 0.43
C ARG A 142 4.21 8.74 1.15
N ALA A 143 4.62 8.80 2.42
CA ALA A 143 4.69 10.02 3.22
C ALA A 143 6.04 10.77 3.06
N PHE A 144 6.82 10.44 2.02
CA PHE A 144 8.08 11.08 1.66
C PHE A 144 8.31 10.96 0.16
N ARG A 145 9.09 11.88 -0.39
CA ARG A 145 9.44 11.86 -1.82
C ARG A 145 10.48 10.78 -2.08
N GLU A 146 10.13 9.81 -2.91
CA GLU A 146 11.09 8.83 -3.42
C GLU A 146 11.92 9.44 -4.55
N THR A 147 13.26 9.33 -4.45
CA THR A 147 14.20 9.94 -5.40
C THR A 147 15.09 8.91 -6.10
N ARG A 148 14.87 7.61 -5.85
CA ARG A 148 15.71 6.55 -6.39
C ARG A 148 15.13 5.98 -7.68
N GLY A 149 15.98 5.78 -8.70
CA GLY A 149 15.63 5.12 -9.95
C GLY A 149 14.69 5.93 -10.86
N ASP A 150 14.16 5.27 -11.90
CA ASP A 150 13.23 5.86 -12.89
C ASP A 150 11.78 5.89 -12.35
N LEU A 151 11.61 6.45 -11.15
CA LEU A 151 10.32 6.57 -10.52
C LEU A 151 9.62 7.88 -10.88
N VAL A 152 8.34 7.78 -11.21
CA VAL A 152 7.47 8.94 -11.41
C VAL A 152 6.77 9.22 -10.09
N THR A 153 7.10 10.35 -9.49
CA THR A 153 6.58 10.78 -8.19
C THR A 153 5.67 12.00 -8.38
N ARG A 154 4.44 11.91 -7.87
CA ARG A 154 3.45 13.00 -7.88
C ARG A 154 3.02 13.29 -6.45
N LYS A 155 3.24 14.53 -5.96
CA LYS A 155 2.62 15.00 -4.71
C LYS A 155 1.10 15.08 -4.89
N VAL A 156 0.35 14.51 -3.94
CA VAL A 156 -1.12 14.46 -4.02
C VAL A 156 -1.80 15.15 -2.84
N ALA A 157 -1.13 15.26 -1.69
CA ALA A 157 -1.70 15.96 -0.53
C ALA A 157 -0.62 16.43 0.45
N ASP A 158 -1.03 17.34 1.32
CA ASP A 158 -0.39 17.60 2.61
C ASP A 158 -1.29 17.04 3.71
N VAL A 159 -0.69 16.40 4.71
CA VAL A 159 -1.37 15.77 5.84
C VAL A 159 -1.01 16.49 7.12
N GLY A 160 -2.01 17.02 7.81
CA GLY A 160 -1.87 17.61 9.13
C GLY A 160 -1.86 16.55 10.23
N TRP A 161 -1.08 16.78 11.26
CA TRP A 161 -0.97 15.96 12.46
C TRP A 161 -1.42 16.75 13.66
N SER A 162 -2.15 16.12 14.58
CA SER A 162 -2.59 16.75 15.82
C SER A 162 -2.69 15.74 16.96
N LEU A 163 -3.00 16.22 18.14
CA LEU A 163 -3.14 15.43 19.36
C LEU A 163 -4.60 15.00 19.52
N TYR A 164 -4.78 13.72 19.83
CA TYR A 164 -6.09 13.11 20.03
C TYR A 164 -6.13 12.27 21.30
N ALA A 165 -7.26 12.31 22.00
CA ALA A 165 -7.55 11.48 23.14
C ALA A 165 -9.03 11.16 23.24
N ALA A 166 -9.40 10.05 23.85
CA ALA A 166 -10.79 9.73 24.13
C ALA A 166 -11.35 10.61 25.27
N SER A 167 -12.66 10.90 25.24
CA SER A 167 -13.35 11.63 26.31
C SER A 167 -13.19 10.94 27.67
N SER A 168 -13.16 9.61 27.69
CA SER A 168 -12.95 8.81 28.91
C SER A 168 -11.57 9.04 29.53
N TYR A 169 -10.53 9.25 28.71
CA TYR A 169 -9.21 9.61 29.19
C TYR A 169 -9.19 11.04 29.75
N LEU A 170 -9.74 12.00 29.01
CA LEU A 170 -9.78 13.41 29.39
C LEU A 170 -10.61 13.66 30.67
N ALA A 171 -11.65 12.86 30.92
CA ALA A 171 -12.40 12.91 32.17
C ALA A 171 -11.56 12.52 33.39
N ARG A 172 -10.56 11.62 33.23
CA ARG A 172 -9.65 11.21 34.32
C ARG A 172 -8.42 12.10 34.44
N LYS A 173 -7.91 12.60 33.32
CA LYS A 173 -6.74 13.48 33.23
C LYS A 173 -7.06 14.66 32.28
N PRO A 174 -7.69 15.74 32.77
CA PRO A 174 -8.03 16.90 31.97
C PRO A 174 -6.78 17.53 31.35
N PHE A 175 -6.85 17.85 30.07
CA PHE A 175 -5.76 18.48 29.33
C PHE A 175 -5.89 20.00 29.42
N ALA A 176 -4.87 20.66 29.98
CA ALA A 176 -4.79 22.12 29.97
C ALA A 176 -4.01 22.58 28.73
N PHE A 177 -4.64 23.38 27.90
CA PHE A 177 -4.08 23.84 26.63
C PHE A 177 -2.87 24.80 26.79
N GLU A 178 -2.75 25.45 27.94
CA GLU A 178 -1.70 26.45 28.21
C GLU A 178 -0.30 25.80 28.16
N GLY A 179 0.52 26.26 27.20
CA GLY A 179 1.91 25.85 27.06
C GLY A 179 2.17 24.53 26.33
N CYS A 180 1.17 23.85 25.80
CA CYS A 180 1.31 22.58 25.05
C CYS A 180 2.11 21.50 25.81
N ARG A 181 2.02 21.47 27.14
CA ARG A 181 2.80 20.56 27.99
C ARG A 181 2.04 19.25 28.20
N LEU A 182 2.78 18.17 27.99
CA LEU A 182 2.28 16.80 28.23
C LEU A 182 2.67 16.24 29.59
N ASP A 183 3.21 17.10 30.49
CA ASP A 183 3.66 16.68 31.81
C ASP A 183 2.52 15.99 32.60
N GLY A 184 2.82 14.81 33.15
CA GLY A 184 1.86 14.03 33.92
C GLY A 184 0.81 13.29 33.06
N HIS A 185 0.77 13.54 31.76
CA HIS A 185 -0.11 12.77 30.85
C HIS A 185 0.50 11.44 30.42
N ASP A 186 -0.40 10.50 30.09
CA ASP A 186 -0.05 9.25 29.46
C ASP A 186 -0.05 9.46 27.95
N ILE A 187 0.99 9.01 27.26
CA ILE A 187 1.13 9.14 25.80
C ILE A 187 1.31 7.80 25.12
N ILE A 188 0.82 7.74 23.91
CA ILE A 188 1.08 6.64 22.98
C ILE A 188 2.30 7.01 22.13
N GLY A 189 3.43 6.39 22.43
CA GLY A 189 4.66 6.55 21.68
C GLY A 189 4.69 5.71 20.41
N PHE A 190 5.77 5.83 19.65
CA PHE A 190 5.98 5.07 18.42
C PHE A 190 7.23 4.18 18.53
N ALA A 191 7.23 3.10 17.75
CA ALA A 191 8.35 2.17 17.61
C ALA A 191 8.57 1.85 16.12
N ASP A 192 9.72 1.26 15.81
CA ASP A 192 10.13 0.83 14.48
C ASP A 192 10.00 1.93 13.40
N VAL A 193 9.42 1.60 12.26
CA VAL A 193 9.23 2.55 11.14
C VAL A 193 8.37 3.75 11.53
N ALA A 194 7.38 3.56 12.41
CA ALA A 194 6.51 4.63 12.88
C ALA A 194 7.24 5.70 13.72
N SER A 195 8.41 5.38 14.30
CA SER A 195 9.24 6.35 15.02
C SER A 195 9.81 7.47 14.13
N ARG A 196 9.75 7.31 12.80
CA ARG A 196 10.22 8.32 11.83
C ARG A 196 9.13 9.28 11.39
N THR A 197 7.91 9.12 11.89
CA THR A 197 6.77 9.98 11.53
C THR A 197 6.89 11.37 12.13
N PRO A 198 6.26 12.40 11.55
CA PRO A 198 6.23 13.74 12.15
C PRO A 198 5.63 13.74 13.56
N GLY A 199 4.63 12.92 13.84
CA GLY A 199 4.03 12.77 15.17
C GLY A 199 5.01 12.22 16.21
N ALA A 200 5.84 11.24 15.82
CA ALA A 200 6.87 10.70 16.70
C ALA A 200 7.92 11.75 17.06
N ARG A 201 8.43 12.49 16.07
CA ARG A 201 9.42 13.58 16.30
C ARG A 201 8.84 14.66 17.19
N TRP A 202 7.59 15.05 16.96
CA TRP A 202 6.94 16.04 17.80
C TRP A 202 6.84 15.56 19.26
N LEU A 203 6.51 14.29 19.50
CA LEU A 203 6.50 13.70 20.84
C LEU A 203 7.89 13.72 21.49
N GLU A 204 8.94 13.38 20.76
CA GLU A 204 10.32 13.43 21.26
C GLU A 204 10.70 14.84 21.74
N GLU A 205 10.23 15.89 21.07
CA GLU A 205 10.56 17.28 21.37
C GLU A 205 9.68 17.87 22.50
N HIS A 206 8.43 17.39 22.66
CA HIS A 206 7.43 18.05 23.50
C HIS A 206 6.88 17.21 24.66
N ALA A 207 7.22 15.93 24.73
CA ALA A 207 6.68 15.01 25.74
C ALA A 207 7.59 14.78 26.96
N ALA A 208 8.50 15.71 27.25
CA ALA A 208 9.27 15.67 28.48
C ALA A 208 8.30 15.73 29.68
N GLY A 209 8.40 14.78 30.61
CA GLY A 209 7.48 14.68 31.76
C GLY A 209 6.18 13.90 31.51
N ALA A 210 5.94 13.43 30.27
CA ALA A 210 4.86 12.50 29.97
C ALA A 210 5.28 11.04 30.23
N THR A 211 4.30 10.18 30.51
CA THR A 211 4.53 8.73 30.66
C THR A 211 4.16 7.99 29.38
N VAL A 212 5.12 7.29 28.75
CA VAL A 212 4.83 6.43 27.61
C VAL A 212 4.18 5.15 28.13
N VAL A 213 2.90 4.94 27.87
CA VAL A 213 2.13 3.76 28.33
C VAL A 213 2.04 2.66 27.29
N LEU A 214 2.26 2.99 26.02
CA LEU A 214 2.28 2.05 24.91
C LEU A 214 3.19 2.61 23.79
N ARG A 215 3.85 1.72 23.05
CA ARG A 215 4.54 2.06 21.79
C ARG A 215 3.89 1.34 20.63
N ALA A 216 3.40 2.10 19.66
CA ALA A 216 2.72 1.57 18.47
C ALA A 216 3.68 1.53 17.28
N THR A 217 3.57 0.50 16.45
CA THR A 217 4.34 0.38 15.20
C THR A 217 3.62 1.01 14.00
N SER A 218 2.42 1.56 14.22
CA SER A 218 1.62 2.22 13.19
C SER A 218 0.72 3.33 13.76
N THR A 219 0.32 4.27 12.90
CA THR A 219 -0.58 5.37 13.28
C THR A 219 -1.99 4.88 13.61
N THR A 220 -2.48 3.85 12.95
CA THR A 220 -3.78 3.23 13.24
C THR A 220 -3.77 2.55 14.62
N ALA A 221 -2.69 1.84 14.95
CA ALA A 221 -2.56 1.24 16.28
C ALA A 221 -2.50 2.32 17.37
N ALA A 222 -1.77 3.42 17.15
CA ALA A 222 -1.71 4.54 18.07
C ALA A 222 -3.09 5.20 18.27
N MET A 223 -3.83 5.42 17.18
CA MET A 223 -5.19 5.97 17.25
C MET A 223 -6.14 5.03 18.00
N ASN A 224 -6.07 3.72 17.76
CA ASN A 224 -6.90 2.74 18.46
C ASN A 224 -6.61 2.69 19.96
N ALA A 225 -5.34 2.84 20.37
CA ALA A 225 -4.99 2.96 21.78
C ALA A 225 -5.55 4.24 22.41
N ALA A 226 -5.52 5.38 21.70
CA ALA A 226 -6.15 6.62 22.14
C ALA A 226 -7.67 6.47 22.27
N ARG A 227 -8.34 5.82 21.31
CA ARG A 227 -9.80 5.49 21.37
C ARG A 227 -10.14 4.64 22.60
N ALA A 228 -9.29 3.71 22.95
CA ALA A 228 -9.46 2.88 24.15
C ALA A 228 -9.22 3.66 25.46
N GLY A 229 -8.86 4.94 25.39
CA GLY A 229 -8.63 5.81 26.56
C GLY A 229 -7.32 5.51 27.28
N MET A 230 -6.31 4.95 26.58
CA MET A 230 -5.00 4.67 27.17
C MET A 230 -4.15 5.93 27.36
N GLY A 231 -4.37 6.98 26.54
CA GLY A 231 -3.58 8.21 26.59
C GLY A 231 -3.77 9.09 25.37
N ILE A 232 -2.83 10.02 25.19
CA ILE A 232 -2.81 10.97 24.08
C ILE A 232 -1.95 10.39 22.94
N ALA A 233 -2.46 10.43 21.71
CA ALA A 233 -1.73 10.08 20.50
C ALA A 233 -1.52 11.30 19.61
N VAL A 234 -0.37 11.40 18.93
CA VAL A 234 -0.10 12.38 17.87
C VAL A 234 -0.16 11.65 16.54
N VAL A 235 -1.24 11.87 15.80
CA VAL A 235 -1.57 11.09 14.59
C VAL A 235 -2.12 11.99 13.48
N PRO A 236 -2.17 11.51 12.22
CA PRO A 236 -2.78 12.25 11.12
C PRO A 236 -4.24 12.60 11.39
N CYS A 237 -4.64 13.84 11.06
CA CYS A 237 -5.99 14.34 11.35
C CYS A 237 -7.09 13.53 10.69
N PHE A 238 -6.87 13.01 9.49
CA PHE A 238 -7.85 12.21 8.75
C PHE A 238 -8.13 10.83 9.38
N THR A 239 -7.35 10.39 10.38
CA THR A 239 -7.58 9.12 11.08
C THR A 239 -8.55 9.25 12.25
N SER A 240 -8.95 10.48 12.61
CA SER A 240 -9.87 10.77 13.72
C SER A 240 -11.33 10.60 13.32
N ASP A 241 -12.15 10.28 14.32
CA ASP A 241 -13.60 10.21 14.24
C ASP A 241 -14.24 10.72 15.55
N ALA A 242 -15.56 10.59 15.68
CA ALA A 242 -16.30 11.06 16.85
C ALA A 242 -15.93 10.36 18.18
N SER A 243 -15.17 9.27 18.16
CA SER A 243 -14.73 8.52 19.37
C SER A 243 -13.57 9.19 20.10
N VAL A 244 -12.88 10.12 19.45
CA VAL A 244 -11.76 10.88 20.02
C VAL A 244 -11.95 12.38 19.85
N GLN A 245 -11.40 13.14 20.76
CA GLN A 245 -11.36 14.60 20.70
C GLN A 245 -9.97 15.05 20.25
N ARG A 246 -9.95 16.02 19.34
CA ARG A 246 -8.74 16.77 19.03
C ARG A 246 -8.50 17.75 20.18
N ILE A 247 -7.39 17.58 20.90
CA ILE A 247 -7.09 18.37 22.09
C ILE A 247 -6.22 19.61 21.81
N MET A 248 -5.67 19.70 20.60
CA MET A 248 -4.93 20.87 20.11
C MET A 248 -5.67 21.50 18.93
N PRO A 249 -6.05 22.80 18.98
CA PRO A 249 -6.75 23.46 17.86
C PRO A 249 -5.86 23.63 16.64
N LYS A 250 -4.54 23.70 16.81
CA LYS A 250 -3.58 23.85 15.72
C LYS A 250 -3.01 22.51 15.29
N ILE A 251 -2.64 22.43 14.01
CA ILE A 251 -1.77 21.38 13.49
C ILE A 251 -0.40 21.49 14.15
N VAL A 252 0.13 20.36 14.63
CA VAL A 252 1.42 20.32 15.32
C VAL A 252 2.57 19.89 14.40
N ALA A 253 2.24 19.15 13.35
CA ALA A 253 3.21 18.75 12.33
C ALA A 253 2.49 18.52 10.99
N THR A 254 3.26 18.48 9.91
CA THR A 254 2.76 18.18 8.56
C THR A 254 3.64 17.16 7.87
N SER A 255 3.06 16.40 6.97
CA SER A 255 3.79 15.52 6.04
C SER A 255 3.20 15.64 4.63
N GLU A 256 4.05 15.47 3.62
CA GLU A 256 3.62 15.40 2.23
C GLU A 256 3.27 13.97 1.87
N VAL A 257 2.30 13.78 0.98
CA VAL A 257 1.91 12.48 0.44
C VAL A 257 2.14 12.44 -1.06
N PHE A 258 2.76 11.36 -1.50
CA PHE A 258 3.12 11.14 -2.88
C PHE A 258 2.52 9.82 -3.40
N LEU A 259 2.02 9.85 -4.63
CA LEU A 259 1.84 8.67 -5.46
C LEU A 259 3.14 8.44 -6.24
N VAL A 260 3.65 7.22 -6.15
CA VAL A 260 4.89 6.81 -6.82
C VAL A 260 4.59 5.60 -7.70
N THR A 261 5.08 5.62 -8.93
CA THR A 261 5.00 4.52 -9.89
C THR A 261 6.25 4.51 -10.77
N THR A 262 6.48 3.46 -11.54
CA THR A 262 7.53 3.45 -12.57
C THR A 262 7.05 4.15 -13.84
N ALA A 263 7.97 4.58 -14.70
CA ALA A 263 7.64 5.16 -16.01
C ALA A 263 6.83 4.18 -16.86
N ASP A 264 7.22 2.91 -16.88
CA ASP A 264 6.53 1.81 -17.56
C ASP A 264 5.15 1.53 -16.96
N GLY A 265 5.03 1.53 -15.63
CA GLY A 265 3.75 1.40 -14.94
C GLY A 265 2.79 2.51 -15.35
N LYS A 266 3.26 3.76 -15.39
CA LYS A 266 2.45 4.92 -15.82
C LYS A 266 1.97 4.79 -17.27
N ALA A 267 2.70 4.13 -18.15
CA ALA A 267 2.30 3.88 -19.53
C ALA A 267 1.13 2.89 -19.62
N THR A 268 1.00 1.98 -18.65
CA THR A 268 -0.06 0.97 -18.61
C THR A 268 -1.43 1.59 -18.28
N ALA A 269 -2.44 1.36 -19.14
CA ALA A 269 -3.76 2.00 -19.01
C ALA A 269 -4.42 1.77 -17.64
N ARG A 270 -4.46 0.50 -17.14
CA ARG A 270 -5.06 0.18 -15.84
C ARG A 270 -4.33 0.87 -14.67
N VAL A 271 -3.01 0.92 -14.68
CA VAL A 271 -2.22 1.61 -13.63
C VAL A 271 -2.49 3.10 -13.66
N ARG A 272 -2.55 3.72 -14.85
CA ARG A 272 -2.87 5.14 -15.02
C ARG A 272 -4.26 5.48 -14.49
N ILE A 273 -5.26 4.62 -14.74
CA ILE A 273 -6.64 4.78 -14.26
C ILE A 273 -6.65 4.75 -12.72
N VAL A 274 -6.02 3.74 -12.12
CA VAL A 274 -5.94 3.65 -10.64
C VAL A 274 -5.18 4.84 -10.05
N CYS A 275 -4.04 5.25 -10.64
CA CYS A 275 -3.32 6.45 -10.22
C CYS A 275 -4.19 7.71 -10.26
N ASN A 276 -4.98 7.89 -11.31
CA ASN A 276 -5.86 9.05 -11.45
C ASN A 276 -7.01 9.00 -10.43
N ALA A 277 -7.63 7.83 -10.24
CA ALA A 277 -8.68 7.65 -9.23
C ALA A 277 -8.15 7.97 -7.82
N LEU A 278 -6.97 7.46 -7.47
CA LEU A 278 -6.33 7.77 -6.18
C LEU A 278 -5.99 9.26 -6.06
N ALA A 279 -5.44 9.88 -7.09
CA ALA A 279 -5.13 11.31 -7.08
C ALA A 279 -6.39 12.17 -6.89
N ASN A 280 -7.49 11.82 -7.55
CA ASN A 280 -8.79 12.49 -7.40
C ASN A 280 -9.36 12.31 -5.99
N LEU A 281 -9.21 11.11 -5.40
CA LEU A 281 -9.58 10.87 -4.00
C LEU A 281 -8.82 11.80 -3.06
N PHE A 282 -7.49 11.89 -3.18
CA PHE A 282 -6.68 12.77 -2.34
C PHE A 282 -7.05 14.24 -2.50
N GLU A 283 -7.37 14.70 -3.72
CA GLU A 283 -7.83 16.09 -3.94
C GLU A 283 -9.20 16.32 -3.30
N LYS A 284 -10.14 15.37 -3.41
CA LYS A 284 -11.47 15.43 -2.78
C LYS A 284 -11.35 15.53 -1.25
N GLU A 285 -10.46 14.73 -0.67
CA GLU A 285 -10.26 14.64 0.78
C GLU A 285 -9.26 15.67 1.34
N LYS A 286 -8.77 16.58 0.51
CA LYS A 286 -7.69 17.53 0.84
C LYS A 286 -7.93 18.33 2.12
N LYS A 287 -9.17 18.75 2.39
CA LYS A 287 -9.52 19.48 3.61
C LYS A 287 -9.42 18.61 4.85
N VAL A 288 -9.88 17.37 4.76
CA VAL A 288 -9.85 16.39 5.86
C VAL A 288 -8.40 15.98 6.14
N LEU A 289 -7.60 15.83 5.10
CA LEU A 289 -6.17 15.50 5.20
C LEU A 289 -5.39 16.64 5.85
N ALA A 290 -5.66 17.88 5.51
CA ALA A 290 -4.97 19.03 6.07
C ALA A 290 -5.34 19.29 7.55
N GLY A 291 -6.53 18.89 8.02
CA GLY A 291 -7.02 18.93 9.41
C GLY A 291 -7.83 20.14 9.75
#